data_2ab650767bac16243c2bc0868e2c4dbf
#
_entry.id   2ab650767bac16243c2bc0868e2c4dbf
#
_cell.length_a   1.000
_cell.length_b   1.000
_cell.length_c   1.000
_cell.angle_alpha   90.00
_cell.angle_beta   90.00
_cell.angle_gamma   90.00
#
_symmetry.space_group_name_H-M   'P 1'
#
loop_
_entity.id
_entity.type
_entity.pdbx_description
1 polymer ?
#
loop_
_entity_poly.entity_id
_entity_poly.type
_entity_poly.pdbx_seq_one_letter_code
_entity_poly.pdbx_strand_id
1 'polypeptide(L)'
;LALATSISAHTAAWAPGMYCRGGADPNVDDQNTNLVVNPLYDLTKEDWWFQHHRGCDMVPPKAGEFLSVPANGEFSVELAHNRAFTTLSYEGKQVTDWPDGGVHDDNWDAGKKEDGSPACLEDGALHTTNLSTQGATAWAISYESELSAVTMENLVVFSTLDHTPWKRNATYKVPDLKECPEGGCHCAWLWIPNGCGEPNMYMQGFKCKVTNAKSTAPLAKAQVPAYCADDQSKCVKGAKQMLAWHQRTGNNIETPDGTTPNYNTKCGW
;
A
#
# COMPACT_ATOMS: atom_id res chain seq x y z
N LEU A 1 -17.72 -22.67 23.45
CA LEU A 1 -17.63 -22.31 22.02
C LEU A 1 -16.53 -21.25 21.90
N ALA A 2 -15.34 -21.68 21.49
CA ALA A 2 -14.29 -20.75 21.09
C ALA A 2 -14.72 -20.15 19.74
N LEU A 3 -15.00 -18.87 19.69
CA LEU A 3 -15.08 -18.13 18.44
C LEU A 3 -13.66 -18.15 17.85
N ALA A 4 -13.46 -18.97 16.82
CA ALA A 4 -12.31 -18.80 15.96
C ALA A 4 -12.47 -17.43 15.28
N THR A 5 -11.79 -16.43 15.80
CA THR A 5 -11.55 -15.21 15.03
C THR A 5 -10.73 -15.65 13.83
N SER A 6 -11.31 -15.60 12.63
CA SER A 6 -10.54 -15.69 11.39
C SER A 6 -9.54 -14.53 11.42
N ILE A 7 -8.29 -14.83 11.74
CA ILE A 7 -7.20 -13.88 11.66
C ILE A 7 -6.95 -13.72 10.17
N SER A 8 -7.38 -12.59 9.65
CA SER A 8 -7.24 -12.22 8.25
C SER A 8 -5.89 -11.53 8.08
N ALA A 9 -5.01 -12.12 7.28
CA ALA A 9 -3.66 -11.63 7.02
C ALA A 9 -3.69 -10.41 6.09
N HIS A 10 -3.90 -9.20 6.63
CA HIS A 10 -4.08 -7.98 5.87
C HIS A 10 -3.34 -6.82 6.51
N THR A 11 -2.74 -5.96 5.72
CA THR A 11 -1.91 -4.83 6.19
C THR A 11 -2.26 -3.55 5.44
N ALA A 12 -2.19 -2.42 6.14
CA ALA A 12 -2.24 -1.08 5.56
C ALA A 12 -1.08 -0.23 6.07
N ALA A 13 -0.76 0.84 5.32
CA ALA A 13 0.12 1.89 5.79
C ALA A 13 -0.69 2.89 6.62
N TRP A 14 -0.25 3.17 7.83
CA TRP A 14 -0.88 4.09 8.76
C TRP A 14 -0.02 5.33 8.93
N ALA A 15 -0.59 6.50 8.64
CA ALA A 15 0.08 7.78 8.78
C ALA A 15 -0.94 8.93 8.88
N PRO A 16 -0.53 10.15 9.28
CA PRO A 16 -1.34 11.34 9.09
C PRO A 16 -1.74 11.54 7.63
N GLY A 17 -2.87 12.16 7.38
CA GLY A 17 -3.38 12.38 6.03
C GLY A 17 -4.12 11.19 5.40
N MET A 18 -4.26 10.07 6.10
CA MET A 18 -4.91 8.84 5.64
C MET A 18 -6.43 8.99 5.59
N TYR A 19 -7.04 8.54 4.49
CA TYR A 19 -8.49 8.36 4.38
C TYR A 19 -8.95 7.18 5.26
N CYS A 20 -10.14 7.24 5.84
CA CYS A 20 -10.69 6.21 6.75
C CYS A 20 -9.78 5.86 7.94
N ARG A 21 -8.87 6.74 8.37
CA ARG A 21 -7.95 6.41 9.47
C ARG A 21 -8.66 5.99 10.76
N GLY A 22 -9.83 6.56 11.04
CA GLY A 22 -10.67 6.23 12.20
C GLY A 22 -11.85 5.31 11.90
N GLY A 23 -11.88 4.66 10.72
CA GLY A 23 -13.01 3.87 10.26
C GLY A 23 -13.87 4.60 9.22
N ALA A 24 -15.05 4.04 8.89
CA ALA A 24 -15.95 4.58 7.87
C ALA A 24 -16.83 5.73 8.37
N ASP A 25 -16.98 5.92 9.68
CA ASP A 25 -17.75 7.05 10.25
C ASP A 25 -16.79 8.23 10.52
N PRO A 26 -16.94 9.36 9.81
CA PRO A 26 -16.07 10.52 9.99
C PRO A 26 -16.17 11.17 11.38
N ASN A 27 -17.22 10.86 12.15
CA ASN A 27 -17.44 11.38 13.50
C ASN A 27 -16.83 10.50 14.60
N VAL A 28 -16.33 9.31 14.24
CA VAL A 28 -15.76 8.34 15.18
C VAL A 28 -14.26 8.18 14.90
N ASP A 29 -13.44 8.29 15.93
CA ASP A 29 -12.02 7.96 15.84
C ASP A 29 -11.79 6.56 16.45
N ASP A 30 -12.14 5.52 15.70
CA ASP A 30 -11.93 4.14 16.13
C ASP A 30 -10.43 3.80 16.13
N GLN A 31 -9.86 3.76 17.31
CA GLN A 31 -8.45 3.44 17.52
C GLN A 31 -8.12 1.95 17.31
N ASN A 32 -9.13 1.10 17.17
CA ASN A 32 -9.00 -0.34 16.94
C ASN A 32 -9.53 -0.75 15.55
N THR A 33 -9.65 0.18 14.63
CA THR A 33 -10.14 -0.13 13.30
C THR A 33 -9.14 -0.96 12.49
N ASN A 34 -9.68 -1.91 11.74
CA ASN A 34 -8.98 -2.67 10.69
C ASN A 34 -9.69 -2.59 9.33
N LEU A 35 -10.62 -1.63 9.17
CA LEU A 35 -11.44 -1.52 7.96
C LEU A 35 -10.59 -1.50 6.67
N VAL A 36 -9.55 -0.68 6.66
CA VAL A 36 -8.75 -0.38 5.47
C VAL A 36 -7.72 -1.45 5.10
N VAL A 37 -7.44 -2.38 6.02
CA VAL A 37 -6.43 -3.41 5.80
C VAL A 37 -6.92 -4.56 4.91
N ASN A 38 -8.25 -4.65 4.69
CA ASN A 38 -8.81 -5.73 3.89
C ASN A 38 -8.43 -5.58 2.41
N PRO A 39 -8.13 -6.69 1.70
CA PRO A 39 -7.71 -6.64 0.32
C PRO A 39 -8.83 -6.18 -0.62
N LEU A 40 -8.41 -5.78 -1.81
CA LEU A 40 -9.26 -5.50 -2.96
C LEU A 40 -9.20 -6.73 -3.87
N TYR A 41 -10.35 -7.37 -4.07
CA TYR A 41 -10.45 -8.62 -4.80
C TYR A 41 -11.79 -8.71 -5.53
N ASP A 42 -11.75 -9.05 -6.82
CA ASP A 42 -12.93 -9.22 -7.69
C ASP A 42 -13.95 -8.06 -7.62
N LEU A 43 -13.44 -6.84 -7.56
CA LEU A 43 -14.23 -5.60 -7.50
C LEU A 43 -14.26 -4.90 -8.86
N THR A 44 -15.27 -4.06 -9.10
CA THR A 44 -15.26 -3.12 -10.22
C THR A 44 -14.24 -2.00 -9.95
N LYS A 45 -13.79 -1.30 -11.01
CA LYS A 45 -12.86 -0.17 -10.85
C LYS A 45 -13.44 0.90 -9.92
N GLU A 46 -14.72 1.19 -10.03
CA GLU A 46 -15.41 2.14 -9.16
C GLU A 46 -15.31 1.71 -7.69
N ASP A 47 -15.57 0.43 -7.40
CA ASP A 47 -15.56 -0.11 -6.04
C ASP A 47 -14.18 -0.12 -5.38
N TRP A 48 -13.13 -0.53 -6.11
CA TRP A 48 -11.80 -0.62 -5.52
C TRP A 48 -11.03 0.70 -5.50
N TRP A 49 -11.38 1.68 -6.33
CA TRP A 49 -10.70 2.95 -6.41
C TRP A 49 -10.82 3.71 -5.09
N PHE A 50 -9.68 3.96 -4.43
CA PHE A 50 -9.62 4.54 -3.08
C PHE A 50 -10.56 3.88 -2.07
N GLN A 51 -10.83 2.59 -2.22
CA GLN A 51 -11.73 1.79 -1.37
C GLN A 51 -13.17 2.35 -1.30
N HIS A 52 -13.73 2.79 -2.43
CA HIS A 52 -15.09 3.31 -2.54
C HIS A 52 -16.14 2.35 -1.95
N HIS A 53 -16.02 1.03 -2.21
CA HIS A 53 -16.95 0.01 -1.66
C HIS A 53 -16.98 -0.04 -0.12
N ARG A 54 -16.01 0.57 0.57
CA ARG A 54 -15.99 0.75 2.03
C ARG A 54 -16.32 2.19 2.44
N GLY A 55 -16.60 3.07 1.48
CA GLY A 55 -16.87 4.49 1.70
C GLY A 55 -15.63 5.31 2.07
N CYS A 56 -14.41 4.76 1.91
CA CYS A 56 -13.21 5.45 2.38
C CYS A 56 -12.87 6.72 1.60
N ASP A 57 -13.19 6.78 0.31
CA ASP A 57 -13.07 7.98 -0.51
C ASP A 57 -13.92 9.16 0.00
N MET A 58 -14.98 8.86 0.77
CA MET A 58 -15.88 9.85 1.40
C MET A 58 -15.48 10.22 2.84
N VAL A 59 -14.42 9.62 3.38
CA VAL A 59 -13.93 9.91 4.75
C VAL A 59 -12.49 10.43 4.66
N PRO A 60 -12.32 11.71 4.24
CA PRO A 60 -11.00 12.33 4.14
C PRO A 60 -10.39 12.56 5.52
N PRO A 61 -9.06 12.75 5.59
CA PRO A 61 -8.40 13.17 6.82
C PRO A 61 -8.95 14.52 7.31
N LYS A 62 -8.73 14.85 8.58
CA LYS A 62 -9.12 16.14 9.16
C LYS A 62 -8.55 17.30 8.34
N ALA A 63 -9.27 18.40 8.29
CA ALA A 63 -8.83 19.60 7.57
C ALA A 63 -7.42 20.02 8.02
N GLY A 64 -6.53 20.22 7.05
CA GLY A 64 -5.14 20.60 7.32
C GLY A 64 -4.20 19.43 7.66
N GLU A 65 -4.71 18.21 7.76
CA GLU A 65 -3.89 17.02 8.01
C GLU A 65 -3.42 16.40 6.69
N PHE A 66 -2.11 16.24 6.55
CA PHE A 66 -1.47 15.72 5.35
C PHE A 66 -0.33 14.75 5.72
N LEU A 67 -0.09 13.76 4.88
CA LEU A 67 1.16 13.04 4.86
C LEU A 67 2.26 13.97 4.32
N SER A 68 3.32 14.17 5.08
CA SER A 68 4.48 14.93 4.64
C SER A 68 5.40 14.07 3.77
N VAL A 69 5.67 14.52 2.54
CA VAL A 69 6.51 13.84 1.55
C VAL A 69 7.69 14.76 1.22
N PRO A 70 8.84 14.66 1.92
CA PRO A 70 9.97 15.58 1.72
C PRO A 70 10.73 15.25 0.43
N ALA A 71 10.69 16.15 -0.55
CA ALA A 71 11.43 16.00 -1.80
C ALA A 71 12.94 15.83 -1.55
N ASN A 72 13.56 14.90 -2.28
CA ASN A 72 14.97 14.50 -2.10
C ASN A 72 15.31 13.98 -0.70
N GLY A 73 14.30 13.52 0.04
CA GLY A 73 14.44 12.99 1.40
C GLY A 73 13.81 11.62 1.54
N GLU A 74 13.30 11.35 2.72
CA GLU A 74 12.60 10.11 3.05
C GLU A 74 11.48 10.37 4.07
N PHE A 75 10.47 9.52 4.08
CA PHE A 75 9.41 9.53 5.09
C PHE A 75 9.12 8.11 5.56
N SER A 76 8.64 7.99 6.78
CA SER A 76 8.30 6.71 7.38
C SER A 76 6.80 6.63 7.66
N VAL A 77 6.27 5.43 7.53
CA VAL A 77 4.89 5.06 7.89
C VAL A 77 4.90 3.79 8.71
N GLU A 78 3.78 3.51 9.37
CA GLU A 78 3.63 2.29 10.15
C GLU A 78 2.77 1.30 9.35
N LEU A 79 3.33 0.13 9.05
CA LEU A 79 2.62 -0.99 8.44
C LEU A 79 2.03 -1.86 9.54
N ALA A 80 0.72 -1.99 9.57
CA ALA A 80 0.05 -2.81 10.59
C ALA A 80 -1.29 -3.35 10.08
N HIS A 81 -1.71 -4.51 10.61
CA HIS A 81 -2.98 -5.12 10.28
C HIS A 81 -4.16 -4.51 11.05
N ASN A 82 -3.86 -3.67 12.04
CA ASN A 82 -4.84 -2.93 12.81
C ASN A 82 -4.22 -1.63 13.31
N ARG A 83 -4.96 -0.53 13.27
CA ARG A 83 -4.50 0.76 13.77
C ARG A 83 -4.04 0.71 15.23
N ALA A 84 -4.61 -0.17 16.04
CA ALA A 84 -4.25 -0.36 17.45
C ALA A 84 -2.75 -0.63 17.66
N PHE A 85 -2.08 -1.26 16.69
CA PHE A 85 -0.66 -1.61 16.74
C PHE A 85 0.27 -0.53 16.19
N THR A 86 -0.25 0.70 16.05
CA THR A 86 0.52 1.86 15.61
C THR A 86 0.61 2.93 16.70
N THR A 87 1.53 3.85 16.56
CA THR A 87 1.65 5.01 17.46
C THR A 87 0.47 5.98 17.35
N LEU A 88 -0.39 5.81 16.33
CA LEU A 88 -1.59 6.61 16.11
C LEU A 88 -2.78 6.20 16.99
N SER A 89 -2.61 5.16 17.80
CA SER A 89 -3.65 4.62 18.67
C SER A 89 -3.09 4.33 20.06
N TYR A 90 -3.94 4.44 21.07
CA TYR A 90 -3.66 4.08 22.46
C TYR A 90 -2.33 4.61 23.01
N GLU A 91 -1.92 5.81 22.55
CA GLU A 91 -0.65 6.45 22.93
C GLU A 91 0.58 5.55 22.62
N GLY A 92 0.48 4.70 21.60
CA GLY A 92 1.54 3.77 21.21
C GLY A 92 1.78 2.60 22.17
N LYS A 93 0.87 2.33 23.11
CA LYS A 93 1.08 1.29 24.16
C LYS A 93 1.05 -0.14 23.64
N GLN A 94 0.53 -0.35 22.41
CA GLN A 94 0.39 -1.69 21.79
C GLN A 94 1.35 -1.92 20.64
N VAL A 95 2.29 -1.00 20.39
CA VAL A 95 3.23 -1.14 19.29
C VAL A 95 4.29 -2.19 19.56
N THR A 96 4.64 -2.93 18.53
CA THR A 96 5.81 -3.80 18.46
C THR A 96 6.59 -3.50 17.17
N ASP A 97 7.68 -4.20 16.93
CA ASP A 97 8.41 -4.09 15.66
C ASP A 97 7.68 -4.77 14.50
N TRP A 98 6.62 -5.52 14.77
CA TRP A 98 5.89 -6.32 13.79
C TRP A 98 4.49 -5.78 13.49
N PRO A 99 3.98 -5.96 12.25
CA PRO A 99 2.68 -5.45 11.82
C PRO A 99 1.48 -6.02 12.57
N ASP A 100 1.62 -7.20 13.15
CA ASP A 100 0.55 -7.93 13.86
C ASP A 100 0.48 -7.62 15.37
N GLY A 101 1.38 -6.77 15.87
CA GLY A 101 1.49 -6.50 17.31
C GLY A 101 2.15 -7.63 18.11
N GLY A 102 2.59 -8.69 17.45
CA GLY A 102 3.34 -9.80 18.02
C GLY A 102 4.83 -9.50 18.18
N VAL A 103 5.58 -10.50 18.62
CA VAL A 103 7.04 -10.48 18.67
C VAL A 103 7.55 -11.74 17.97
N HIS A 104 8.32 -11.55 16.92
CA HIS A 104 8.86 -12.64 16.12
C HIS A 104 10.37 -12.47 15.93
N ASP A 105 11.05 -13.56 15.58
CA ASP A 105 12.45 -13.50 15.20
C ASP A 105 12.63 -12.78 13.85
N ASP A 106 13.76 -12.12 13.64
CA ASP A 106 14.06 -11.44 12.36
C ASP A 106 14.11 -12.42 11.19
N ASN A 107 14.44 -13.69 11.46
CA ASN A 107 14.44 -14.79 10.50
C ASN A 107 13.12 -15.58 10.49
N TRP A 108 12.02 -14.94 10.83
CA TRP A 108 10.71 -15.60 10.85
C TRP A 108 10.43 -16.28 9.49
N ASP A 109 10.09 -17.56 9.54
CA ASP A 109 9.85 -18.41 8.37
C ASP A 109 8.65 -19.32 8.67
N ALA A 110 7.66 -19.30 7.79
CA ALA A 110 6.49 -20.17 7.90
C ALA A 110 6.81 -21.65 7.63
N GLY A 111 7.97 -21.93 7.04
CA GLY A 111 8.38 -23.28 6.68
C GLY A 111 7.57 -23.87 5.54
N LYS A 112 7.18 -25.13 5.67
CA LYS A 112 6.45 -25.89 4.66
C LYS A 112 5.17 -26.49 5.25
N LYS A 113 4.16 -26.64 4.39
CA LYS A 113 2.96 -27.43 4.67
C LYS A 113 3.26 -28.94 4.64
N GLU A 114 2.30 -29.76 5.05
CA GLU A 114 2.43 -31.23 5.05
C GLU A 114 2.69 -31.81 3.66
N ASP A 115 2.20 -31.16 2.60
CA ASP A 115 2.43 -31.55 1.21
C ASP A 115 3.80 -31.10 0.64
N GLY A 116 4.62 -30.44 1.47
CA GLY A 116 5.94 -29.95 1.11
C GLY A 116 5.96 -28.58 0.41
N SER A 117 4.79 -27.98 0.11
CA SER A 117 4.69 -26.62 -0.44
C SER A 117 5.07 -25.56 0.62
N PRO A 118 5.52 -24.35 0.20
CA PRO A 118 5.77 -23.27 1.13
C PRO A 118 4.50 -22.91 1.94
N ALA A 119 4.64 -22.75 3.25
CA ALA A 119 3.59 -22.18 4.07
C ALA A 119 3.60 -20.64 3.98
N CYS A 120 2.51 -19.99 4.40
CA CYS A 120 2.36 -18.55 4.42
C CYS A 120 2.35 -18.02 5.86
N LEU A 121 2.98 -16.89 6.10
CA LEU A 121 2.82 -16.10 7.31
C LEU A 121 1.49 -15.31 7.24
N GLU A 122 0.37 -16.04 7.29
CA GLU A 122 -0.97 -15.46 7.21
C GLU A 122 -1.31 -14.75 8.51
N ASP A 123 -1.04 -15.38 9.65
CA ASP A 123 -1.31 -14.83 10.98
C ASP A 123 -0.53 -13.53 11.25
N GLY A 124 0.66 -13.37 10.64
CA GLY A 124 1.45 -12.16 10.72
C GLY A 124 1.05 -11.06 9.74
N ALA A 125 -0.02 -11.22 8.99
CA ALA A 125 -0.50 -10.27 7.98
C ALA A 125 0.50 -9.95 6.86
N LEU A 126 1.45 -10.84 6.57
CA LEU A 126 2.60 -10.58 5.69
C LEU A 126 2.46 -11.20 4.30
N HIS A 127 1.57 -12.17 4.09
CA HIS A 127 1.38 -12.86 2.80
C HIS A 127 2.69 -13.33 2.13
N THR A 128 3.59 -13.89 2.92
CA THR A 128 4.89 -14.40 2.46
C THR A 128 5.31 -15.60 3.28
N THR A 129 6.25 -16.41 2.78
CA THR A 129 6.87 -17.50 3.56
C THR A 129 7.90 -16.95 4.54
N ASN A 130 8.71 -16.00 4.10
CA ASN A 130 9.78 -15.35 4.87
C ASN A 130 10.20 -14.04 4.20
N LEU A 131 11.15 -13.33 4.77
CA LEU A 131 11.64 -12.05 4.25
C LEU A 131 12.16 -12.16 2.80
N SER A 132 12.86 -13.22 2.44
CA SER A 132 13.46 -13.36 1.10
C SER A 132 12.41 -13.54 -0.01
N THR A 133 11.23 -14.03 0.33
CA THR A 133 10.09 -14.21 -0.58
C THR A 133 9.11 -13.05 -0.55
N GLN A 134 9.32 -12.08 0.35
CA GLN A 134 8.47 -10.89 0.43
C GLN A 134 8.63 -10.03 -0.83
N GLY A 135 7.52 -9.47 -1.29
CA GLY A 135 7.51 -8.56 -2.42
C GLY A 135 7.92 -7.14 -2.05
N ALA A 136 7.33 -6.18 -2.76
CA ALA A 136 7.54 -4.78 -2.53
C ALA A 136 6.21 -4.03 -2.39
N THR A 137 6.24 -2.93 -1.64
CA THR A 137 5.17 -1.93 -1.58
C THR A 137 5.59 -0.67 -2.31
N ALA A 138 4.61 0.17 -2.66
CA ALA A 138 4.87 1.39 -3.41
C ALA A 138 4.06 2.57 -2.90
N TRP A 139 4.53 3.77 -3.25
CA TRP A 139 3.79 5.02 -3.10
C TRP A 139 3.62 5.70 -4.45
N ALA A 140 2.40 6.15 -4.69
CA ALA A 140 2.06 6.95 -5.86
C ALA A 140 1.54 8.33 -5.46
N ILE A 141 1.68 9.32 -6.35
CA ILE A 141 1.25 10.71 -6.16
C ILE A 141 0.51 11.23 -7.38
N SER A 142 -0.57 11.97 -7.14
CA SER A 142 -1.27 12.80 -8.11
C SER A 142 -1.30 14.24 -7.63
N TYR A 143 -1.04 15.20 -8.54
CA TYR A 143 -1.06 16.63 -8.24
C TYR A 143 -2.46 17.26 -8.34
N GLU A 144 -3.48 16.41 -8.24
CA GLU A 144 -4.86 16.86 -8.15
C GLU A 144 -5.25 17.09 -6.68
N SER A 145 -5.83 18.26 -6.37
CA SER A 145 -6.29 18.57 -5.02
C SER A 145 -7.67 17.98 -4.70
N GLU A 146 -8.44 17.66 -5.74
CA GLU A 146 -9.73 16.99 -5.62
C GLU A 146 -9.60 15.50 -5.98
N LEU A 147 -10.12 14.61 -5.12
CA LEU A 147 -10.02 13.16 -5.35
C LEU A 147 -10.71 12.72 -6.65
N SER A 148 -11.81 13.36 -7.00
CA SER A 148 -12.56 13.07 -8.24
C SER A 148 -11.77 13.35 -9.53
N ALA A 149 -10.70 14.16 -9.46
CA ALA A 149 -9.81 14.44 -10.59
C ALA A 149 -8.61 13.47 -10.66
N VAL A 150 -8.42 12.62 -9.65
CA VAL A 150 -7.36 11.60 -9.64
C VAL A 150 -7.73 10.45 -10.57
N THR A 151 -6.83 10.11 -11.48
CA THR A 151 -7.00 9.02 -12.46
C THR A 151 -5.80 8.09 -12.45
N MET A 152 -5.92 6.94 -13.10
CA MET A 152 -4.77 6.00 -13.27
C MET A 152 -3.59 6.66 -13.99
N GLU A 153 -3.87 7.58 -14.92
CA GLU A 153 -2.87 8.24 -15.76
C GLU A 153 -2.10 9.33 -15.01
N ASN A 154 -2.72 9.96 -13.99
CA ASN A 154 -2.09 11.03 -13.21
C ASN A 154 -1.66 10.61 -11.80
N LEU A 155 -1.96 9.36 -11.38
CA LEU A 155 -1.46 8.77 -10.15
C LEU A 155 -0.17 7.99 -10.45
N VAL A 156 0.97 8.61 -10.21
CA VAL A 156 2.29 8.12 -10.65
C VAL A 156 3.04 7.50 -9.49
N VAL A 157 3.53 6.27 -9.66
CA VAL A 157 4.40 5.61 -8.67
C VAL A 157 5.74 6.37 -8.61
N PHE A 158 6.10 6.86 -7.42
CA PHE A 158 7.31 7.63 -7.20
C PHE A 158 8.33 6.95 -6.27
N SER A 159 7.90 5.96 -5.50
CA SER A 159 8.77 5.24 -4.57
C SER A 159 8.32 3.80 -4.42
N THR A 160 9.28 2.89 -4.34
CA THR A 160 9.06 1.47 -4.01
C THR A 160 10.00 1.05 -2.89
N LEU A 161 9.60 0.05 -2.12
CA LEU A 161 10.41 -0.50 -1.04
C LEU A 161 10.30 -2.03 -1.07
N ASP A 162 11.41 -2.68 -1.40
CA ASP A 162 11.51 -4.14 -1.42
C ASP A 162 11.37 -4.74 -0.02
N HIS A 163 10.99 -6.01 0.03
CA HIS A 163 10.83 -6.79 1.25
C HIS A 163 9.85 -6.16 2.25
N THR A 164 8.76 -5.58 1.73
CA THR A 164 7.69 -5.00 2.54
C THR A 164 6.30 -5.51 2.09
N PRO A 165 5.33 -5.60 3.07
CA PRO A 165 5.46 -5.34 4.50
C PRO A 165 6.29 -6.42 5.22
N TRP A 166 7.15 -6.05 6.16
CA TRP A 166 7.87 -6.98 7.02
C TRP A 166 7.90 -6.49 8.48
N LYS A 167 8.51 -5.36 8.72
CA LYS A 167 8.47 -4.66 10.01
C LYS A 167 7.41 -3.56 9.99
N ARG A 168 6.93 -3.17 11.19
CA ARG A 168 5.97 -2.08 11.33
C ARG A 168 6.47 -0.76 10.71
N ASN A 169 7.69 -0.37 11.01
CA ASN A 169 8.24 0.86 10.44
C ASN A 169 8.80 0.62 9.03
N ALA A 170 8.27 1.35 8.06
CA ALA A 170 8.75 1.34 6.68
C ALA A 170 9.13 2.74 6.23
N THR A 171 10.36 2.89 5.70
CA THR A 171 10.92 4.17 5.28
C THR A 171 11.13 4.19 3.77
N TYR A 172 10.53 5.17 3.11
CA TYR A 172 10.50 5.31 1.66
C TYR A 172 11.31 6.52 1.22
N LYS A 173 12.13 6.36 0.19
CA LYS A 173 12.87 7.46 -0.45
C LYS A 173 11.98 8.27 -1.36
N VAL A 174 12.15 9.58 -1.36
CA VAL A 174 11.40 10.51 -2.18
C VAL A 174 12.32 11.13 -3.22
N PRO A 175 11.97 11.04 -4.53
CA PRO A 175 12.75 11.72 -5.56
C PRO A 175 12.54 13.25 -5.53
N ASP A 176 13.10 13.94 -6.50
CA ASP A 176 12.93 15.39 -6.68
C ASP A 176 11.52 15.70 -7.18
N LEU A 177 10.58 15.86 -6.26
CA LEU A 177 9.19 16.19 -6.52
C LEU A 177 8.96 17.70 -6.42
N LYS A 178 8.09 18.26 -7.28
CA LYS A 178 7.63 19.64 -7.17
C LYS A 178 6.65 19.83 -6.02
N GLU A 179 6.40 21.07 -5.65
CA GLU A 179 5.38 21.44 -4.67
C GLU A 179 3.96 21.03 -5.12
N CYS A 180 3.13 20.59 -4.18
CA CYS A 180 1.72 20.35 -4.41
C CYS A 180 0.94 21.65 -4.63
N PRO A 181 -0.19 21.61 -5.35
CA PRO A 181 -1.08 22.76 -5.46
C PRO A 181 -1.68 23.15 -4.09
N GLU A 182 -2.31 24.31 -4.04
CA GLU A 182 -3.18 24.69 -2.91
C GLU A 182 -4.23 23.57 -2.69
N GLY A 183 -4.43 23.16 -1.45
CA GLY A 183 -5.27 21.99 -1.12
C GLY A 183 -4.52 20.67 -1.06
N GLY A 184 -3.24 20.62 -1.49
CA GLY A 184 -2.38 19.44 -1.41
C GLY A 184 -2.50 18.52 -2.62
N CYS A 185 -1.79 17.41 -2.56
CA CYS A 185 -1.83 16.30 -3.51
C CYS A 185 -2.65 15.14 -2.94
N HIS A 186 -2.95 14.16 -3.79
CA HIS A 186 -3.37 12.83 -3.35
C HIS A 186 -2.23 11.85 -3.51
N CYS A 187 -2.01 11.02 -2.49
CA CYS A 187 -1.08 9.91 -2.52
C CYS A 187 -1.81 8.60 -2.30
N ALA A 188 -1.20 7.49 -2.71
CA ALA A 188 -1.68 6.16 -2.42
C ALA A 188 -0.52 5.24 -2.01
N TRP A 189 -0.70 4.48 -0.92
CA TRP A 189 0.11 3.31 -0.63
C TRP A 189 -0.48 2.11 -1.34
N LEU A 190 0.40 1.28 -1.92
CA LEU A 190 0.04 0.22 -2.85
C LEU A 190 0.82 -1.05 -2.52
N TRP A 191 0.15 -2.19 -2.58
CA TRP A 191 0.78 -3.49 -2.35
C TRP A 191 0.09 -4.58 -3.14
N ILE A 192 0.87 -5.51 -3.67
CA ILE A 192 0.39 -6.79 -4.20
C ILE A 192 1.21 -7.88 -3.50
N PRO A 193 0.57 -8.79 -2.74
CA PRO A 193 1.24 -9.92 -2.12
C PRO A 193 1.97 -10.79 -3.13
N ASN A 194 3.13 -11.30 -2.78
CA ASN A 194 3.99 -12.03 -3.72
C ASN A 194 3.66 -13.52 -3.82
N GLY A 195 2.39 -13.87 -4.09
CA GLY A 195 1.98 -15.24 -4.39
C GLY A 195 1.75 -16.13 -3.17
N CYS A 196 1.56 -15.56 -1.99
CA CYS A 196 1.18 -16.27 -0.78
C CYS A 196 -0.24 -15.85 -0.38
N GLY A 197 -1.17 -16.78 -0.37
CA GLY A 197 -2.60 -16.52 -0.18
C GLY A 197 -3.36 -16.25 -1.49
N GLU A 198 -4.55 -15.71 -1.38
CA GLU A 198 -5.42 -15.38 -2.51
C GLU A 198 -4.85 -14.23 -3.36
N PRO A 199 -4.99 -14.27 -4.71
CA PRO A 199 -4.61 -13.16 -5.56
C PRO A 199 -5.43 -11.92 -5.23
N ASN A 200 -4.76 -10.85 -4.82
CA ASN A 200 -5.41 -9.60 -4.45
C ASN A 200 -4.45 -8.41 -4.57
N MET A 201 -4.96 -7.20 -4.38
CA MET A 201 -4.17 -5.98 -4.30
C MET A 201 -4.63 -5.11 -3.14
N TYR A 202 -3.83 -4.12 -2.79
CA TYR A 202 -4.13 -3.12 -1.77
C TYR A 202 -3.92 -1.72 -2.33
N MET A 203 -4.81 -0.82 -1.97
CA MET A 203 -4.72 0.61 -2.28
C MET A 203 -5.23 1.39 -1.07
N GLN A 204 -4.38 2.22 -0.48
CA GLN A 204 -4.75 3.09 0.63
C GLN A 204 -4.52 4.54 0.27
N GLY A 205 -5.59 5.36 0.33
CA GLY A 205 -5.55 6.78 -0.04
C GLY A 205 -5.09 7.72 1.06
N PHE A 206 -4.43 8.82 0.66
CA PHE A 206 -3.95 9.89 1.53
C PHE A 206 -4.12 11.25 0.88
N LYS A 207 -4.40 12.28 1.69
CA LYS A 207 -3.99 13.64 1.38
C LYS A 207 -2.51 13.79 1.72
N CYS A 208 -1.71 14.34 0.81
CA CYS A 208 -0.28 14.53 1.04
C CYS A 208 0.22 15.91 0.60
N LYS A 209 1.36 16.32 1.15
CA LYS A 209 2.07 17.54 0.75
C LYS A 209 3.54 17.24 0.53
N VAL A 210 4.05 17.65 -0.62
CA VAL A 210 5.50 17.65 -0.87
C VAL A 210 6.11 18.82 -0.09
N THR A 211 7.04 18.49 0.79
CA THR A 211 7.82 19.49 1.55
C THR A 211 9.25 19.58 1.00
N ASN A 212 9.95 20.66 1.28
CA ASN A 212 11.32 20.91 0.80
C ASN A 212 11.46 20.85 -0.74
N ALA A 213 10.38 21.03 -1.49
CA ALA A 213 10.39 21.02 -2.93
C ALA A 213 11.28 22.14 -3.48
N LYS A 214 12.14 21.79 -4.44
CA LYS A 214 12.96 22.73 -5.20
C LYS A 214 12.69 22.62 -6.70
N SER A 215 12.20 21.47 -7.12
CA SER A 215 11.85 21.22 -8.52
C SER A 215 10.59 21.96 -8.91
N THR A 216 10.55 22.44 -10.15
CA THR A 216 9.33 22.93 -10.81
C THR A 216 8.94 22.05 -11.98
N ALA A 217 9.69 20.96 -12.21
CA ALA A 217 9.44 20.04 -13.31
C ALA A 217 8.08 19.37 -13.14
N PRO A 218 7.26 19.31 -14.20
CA PRO A 218 6.00 18.58 -14.13
C PRO A 218 6.26 17.09 -13.93
N LEU A 219 5.34 16.41 -13.24
CA LEU A 219 5.36 14.97 -13.15
C LEU A 219 5.19 14.37 -14.55
N ALA A 220 6.02 13.40 -14.91
CA ALA A 220 5.88 12.71 -16.18
C ALA A 220 4.56 11.92 -16.21
N LYS A 221 3.91 11.88 -17.38
CA LYS A 221 2.69 11.07 -17.55
C LYS A 221 3.00 9.60 -17.29
N ALA A 222 2.21 8.96 -16.43
CA ALA A 222 2.39 7.56 -16.09
C ALA A 222 2.02 6.64 -17.27
N GLN A 223 2.91 5.72 -17.58
CA GLN A 223 2.70 4.68 -18.59
C GLN A 223 2.08 3.45 -17.91
N VAL A 224 1.32 2.68 -18.67
CA VAL A 224 0.80 1.38 -18.22
C VAL A 224 1.98 0.45 -17.95
N PRO A 225 2.09 -0.17 -16.78
CA PRO A 225 3.18 -1.10 -16.47
C PRO A 225 3.08 -2.39 -17.29
N ALA A 226 4.21 -3.08 -17.47
CA ALA A 226 4.26 -4.39 -18.10
C ALA A 226 4.90 -5.42 -17.17
N TYR A 227 4.39 -6.66 -17.19
CA TYR A 227 5.08 -7.78 -16.55
C TYR A 227 6.28 -8.18 -17.40
N CYS A 228 7.47 -8.15 -16.83
CA CYS A 228 8.73 -8.32 -17.56
C CYS A 228 9.75 -9.14 -16.76
N ALA A 229 9.28 -10.04 -15.89
CA ALA A 229 10.16 -10.86 -15.05
C ALA A 229 11.14 -11.72 -15.86
N ASP A 230 10.67 -12.27 -16.96
CA ASP A 230 11.47 -13.17 -17.82
C ASP A 230 12.37 -12.41 -18.81
N ASP A 231 12.05 -11.14 -19.10
CA ASP A 231 12.79 -10.33 -20.06
C ASP A 231 12.74 -8.84 -19.67
N GLN A 232 13.77 -8.38 -18.97
CA GLN A 232 13.88 -7.00 -18.46
C GLN A 232 13.92 -5.95 -19.60
N SER A 233 14.18 -6.34 -20.85
CA SER A 233 14.12 -5.41 -21.99
C SER A 233 12.71 -4.99 -22.33
N LYS A 234 11.70 -5.76 -21.94
CA LYS A 234 10.27 -5.47 -22.11
C LYS A 234 9.70 -4.56 -21.04
N CYS A 235 10.46 -4.29 -19.98
CA CYS A 235 10.03 -3.40 -18.91
C CYS A 235 9.80 -1.97 -19.44
N VAL A 236 8.68 -1.39 -19.03
CA VAL A 236 8.39 0.03 -19.30
C VAL A 236 9.40 0.90 -18.57
N LYS A 237 10.02 1.83 -19.30
CA LYS A 237 10.99 2.79 -18.74
C LYS A 237 10.28 4.07 -18.30
N GLY A 238 10.76 4.69 -17.21
CA GLY A 238 10.23 5.95 -16.70
C GLY A 238 9.00 5.79 -15.80
N ALA A 239 8.19 6.84 -15.73
CA ALA A 239 7.04 6.93 -14.84
C ALA A 239 5.97 5.89 -15.17
N LYS A 240 5.46 5.20 -14.16
CA LYS A 240 4.46 4.14 -14.31
C LYS A 240 3.24 4.39 -13.43
N GLN A 241 2.09 3.93 -13.91
CA GLN A 241 0.86 3.83 -13.13
C GLN A 241 1.01 2.81 -12.00
N MET A 242 0.10 2.87 -11.02
CA MET A 242 -0.07 1.77 -10.08
C MET A 242 -0.40 0.46 -10.80
N LEU A 243 -0.07 -0.67 -10.19
CA LEU A 243 -0.54 -1.98 -10.63
C LEU A 243 -2.01 -2.15 -10.20
N ALA A 244 -2.90 -2.36 -11.16
CA ALA A 244 -4.27 -2.82 -10.92
C ALA A 244 -4.40 -4.23 -11.48
N TRP A 245 -4.61 -5.20 -10.60
CA TRP A 245 -4.52 -6.61 -10.93
C TRP A 245 -5.57 -7.43 -10.18
N HIS A 246 -6.07 -8.47 -10.86
CA HIS A 246 -7.01 -9.46 -10.33
C HIS A 246 -8.32 -8.84 -9.78
N GLN A 247 -8.81 -7.85 -10.50
CA GLN A 247 -10.10 -7.22 -10.24
C GLN A 247 -11.08 -7.55 -11.36
N ARG A 248 -12.38 -7.34 -11.12
CA ARG A 248 -13.43 -7.58 -12.12
C ARG A 248 -13.28 -6.63 -13.32
N THR A 249 -12.94 -5.37 -13.05
CA THR A 249 -12.67 -4.37 -14.07
C THR A 249 -11.53 -3.41 -13.67
N GLY A 250 -10.93 -2.75 -14.65
CA GLY A 250 -9.91 -1.71 -14.41
C GLY A 250 -8.49 -2.25 -14.25
N ASN A 251 -8.25 -3.54 -14.50
CA ASN A 251 -6.91 -4.11 -14.55
C ASN A 251 -6.08 -3.42 -15.66
N ASN A 252 -4.81 -3.18 -15.37
CA ASN A 252 -3.86 -2.59 -16.32
C ASN A 252 -2.61 -3.44 -16.54
N ILE A 253 -2.57 -4.64 -15.97
CA ILE A 253 -1.48 -5.59 -16.15
C ILE A 253 -2.01 -7.01 -16.26
N GLU A 254 -1.45 -7.76 -17.19
CA GLU A 254 -1.65 -9.20 -17.34
C GLU A 254 -0.35 -9.93 -16.96
N THR A 255 -0.47 -11.09 -16.37
CA THR A 255 0.66 -11.94 -15.98
C THR A 255 0.45 -13.36 -16.47
N PRO A 256 1.53 -14.13 -16.75
CA PRO A 256 1.39 -15.57 -17.00
C PRO A 256 0.69 -16.28 -15.84
N ASP A 257 0.01 -17.39 -16.15
CA ASP A 257 -0.68 -18.20 -15.17
C ASP A 257 0.23 -18.60 -14.00
N GLY A 258 -0.29 -18.50 -12.79
CA GLY A 258 0.47 -18.83 -11.57
C GLY A 258 1.54 -17.81 -11.19
N THR A 259 1.61 -16.66 -11.87
CA THR A 259 2.55 -15.58 -11.51
C THR A 259 1.82 -14.37 -10.97
N THR A 260 2.54 -13.56 -10.18
CA THR A 260 2.01 -12.37 -9.51
C THR A 260 2.86 -11.16 -9.91
N PRO A 261 2.25 -10.03 -10.36
CA PRO A 261 3.00 -8.80 -10.58
C PRO A 261 3.44 -8.23 -9.22
N ASN A 262 4.47 -7.38 -9.23
CA ASN A 262 4.95 -6.74 -8.00
C ASN A 262 5.64 -5.41 -8.29
N TYR A 263 5.77 -4.55 -7.26
CA TYR A 263 6.45 -3.26 -7.34
C TYR A 263 7.98 -3.39 -7.26
N ASN A 264 8.55 -4.33 -8.02
CA ASN A 264 9.97 -4.62 -8.10
C ASN A 264 10.39 -4.94 -9.54
N THR A 265 11.51 -5.62 -9.73
CA THR A 265 12.04 -5.97 -11.06
C THR A 265 11.09 -6.79 -11.93
N LYS A 266 10.09 -7.49 -11.35
CA LYS A 266 9.06 -8.21 -12.14
C LYS A 266 8.26 -7.29 -13.07
N CYS A 267 8.15 -6.00 -12.72
CA CYS A 267 7.41 -4.99 -13.49
C CYS A 267 8.24 -3.72 -13.74
N GLY A 268 9.57 -3.80 -13.61
CA GLY A 268 10.52 -2.77 -13.99
C GLY A 268 10.63 -1.60 -13.01
N TRP A 269 10.49 -1.87 -11.72
CA TRP A 269 10.85 -0.94 -10.66
C TRP A 269 12.20 -1.28 -10.06
#